data_7753d491ba5c71675714f4100f0c781d
#
_entry.id   7753d491ba5c71675714f4100f0c781d
#
_cell.length_a   1.000
_cell.length_b   1.000
_cell.length_c   1.000
_cell.angle_alpha   90.00
_cell.angle_beta   90.00
_cell.angle_gamma   90.00
#
_symmetry.space_group_name_H-M   'P 1'
#
loop_
_entity.id
_entity.type
_entity.pdbx_description
1 polymer ?
#
loop_
_entity_poly.entity_id
_entity_poly.type
_entity_poly.pdbx_seq_one_letter_code
_entity_poly.pdbx_strand_id
1 'polypeptide(L)'
;MKRTIICLIAACLCSASFGQERINETYSPDSTKIAYTMDNDLYVLSLPDSTRTRLTFDGSETILNGYASWVYYEEIFGRPSRYRAFWWSPDSKTLGFYRFDNSEVPMFPIYSPKGQDGSLNRTRYPKVGENNPKVRIGMVPAAGGDVVWADFDENEDQYFGTPFWGPDSKSLYVSREPRRQNELDLYCVSSADGSKKPIYHEEYKTWLDWIEDVIFTEKGLYMVRSFETGWQQIYFLSYDGSDFRRLTDGPNWKVKLIRVEEKAGNVYFTARRDATIRTALYKVDRKGRITSLTDPAFNASNVEFSEDGKYFTVSLSNFSTPDKIWKYNVRNLRRELVEDTASSVENLDELLIPQSISITTSDGLVLPGAIIYPKNFDPEKKYPVHMDIYGGPDHPMVTDRWNVDAFGQWCAQNGIIEVVADCRAAGHNGRAGLDMIYRQLGVLEVRDFVEWADYLKSLPYVDGEKIGVEGFSFGGTMTALLVMEHPDAFHYGIAGGGVYDWSLYDSHYTERFMDTPQANPEGYESTKVIGRTGNYPVCVDFKYDGIEPVMLMLTHGTGDDNVHFQNTLQLIDVLQSEGKKF
;
A
#
# COMPACT_ATOMS: atom_id res chain seq x y z
N MET A 1 -71.73 27.70 32.18
CA MET A 1 -70.84 28.34 31.17
C MET A 1 -69.59 27.54 31.05
N LYS A 2 -69.50 26.67 30.08
CA LYS A 2 -68.30 25.88 29.79
C LYS A 2 -67.57 26.56 28.62
N ARG A 3 -66.32 27.02 28.83
CA ARG A 3 -65.47 27.56 27.79
C ARG A 3 -64.65 26.40 27.22
N THR A 4 -64.88 26.05 25.96
CA THR A 4 -64.08 25.10 25.20
C THR A 4 -62.87 25.83 24.64
N ILE A 5 -61.67 25.41 25.02
CA ILE A 5 -60.39 25.88 24.47
C ILE A 5 -60.05 24.95 23.30
N ILE A 6 -60.04 25.49 22.09
CA ILE A 6 -59.55 24.84 20.89
C ILE A 6 -58.04 25.06 20.82
N CYS A 7 -57.23 24.02 21.05
CA CYS A 7 -55.82 24.03 20.75
C CYS A 7 -55.60 23.73 19.27
N LEU A 8 -55.18 24.74 18.51
CA LEU A 8 -54.63 24.53 17.17
C LEU A 8 -53.19 23.95 17.32
N ILE A 9 -53.05 22.69 16.96
CA ILE A 9 -51.73 22.08 16.76
C ILE A 9 -51.29 22.45 15.34
N ALA A 10 -50.40 23.44 15.24
CA ALA A 10 -49.65 23.72 14.03
C ALA A 10 -48.60 22.62 13.86
N ALA A 11 -48.87 21.66 13.00
CA ALA A 11 -47.87 20.69 12.55
C ALA A 11 -46.84 21.41 11.66
N CYS A 12 -45.73 21.83 12.26
CA CYS A 12 -44.54 22.17 11.48
C CYS A 12 -44.01 20.90 10.82
N LEU A 13 -44.34 20.74 9.56
CA LEU A 13 -43.63 19.82 8.65
C LEU A 13 -42.23 20.42 8.45
N CYS A 14 -41.31 20.10 9.34
CA CYS A 14 -39.88 20.16 9.03
C CYS A 14 -39.61 19.08 7.98
N SER A 15 -39.68 19.44 6.72
CA SER A 15 -38.98 18.71 5.68
C SER A 15 -37.48 18.83 6.01
N ALA A 16 -36.92 17.81 6.67
CA ALA A 16 -35.51 17.64 6.73
C ALA A 16 -35.03 17.45 5.29
N SER A 17 -34.63 18.52 4.63
CA SER A 17 -33.77 18.41 3.46
C SER A 17 -32.48 17.76 3.99
N PHE A 18 -32.29 16.47 3.73
CA PHE A 18 -30.98 15.86 3.79
C PHE A 18 -30.14 16.68 2.81
N GLY A 19 -29.31 17.60 3.32
CA GLY A 19 -28.36 18.33 2.52
C GLY A 19 -27.46 17.28 1.86
N GLN A 20 -27.30 17.36 0.55
CA GLN A 20 -26.38 16.50 -0.19
C GLN A 20 -25.03 16.55 0.48
N GLU A 21 -24.45 15.39 0.78
CA GLU A 21 -23.21 15.27 1.54
C GLU A 21 -22.03 15.73 0.68
N ARG A 22 -21.23 16.66 1.22
CA ARG A 22 -19.97 17.08 0.59
C ARG A 22 -18.89 16.07 0.94
N ILE A 23 -18.21 15.56 -0.07
CA ILE A 23 -17.17 14.56 0.10
C ILE A 23 -15.81 15.15 -0.32
N ASN A 24 -14.75 14.77 0.38
CA ASN A 24 -13.38 15.15 0.05
C ASN A 24 -13.07 16.63 0.12
N GLU A 25 -13.68 17.37 1.05
CA GLU A 25 -13.40 18.80 1.24
C GLU A 25 -11.89 19.06 1.35
N THR A 26 -11.37 19.87 0.42
CA THR A 26 -9.93 20.16 0.31
C THR A 26 -9.71 21.66 0.13
N TYR A 27 -8.99 22.27 1.07
CA TYR A 27 -8.64 23.69 1.00
C TYR A 27 -7.71 23.97 -0.17
N SER A 28 -7.92 25.15 -0.80
CA SER A 28 -6.93 25.69 -1.75
C SER A 28 -5.63 26.04 -1.03
N PRO A 29 -4.47 26.08 -1.72
CA PRO A 29 -3.19 26.46 -1.11
C PRO A 29 -3.21 27.80 -0.36
N ASP A 30 -3.95 28.78 -0.86
CA ASP A 30 -4.15 30.09 -0.22
C ASP A 30 -5.21 30.09 0.89
N SER A 31 -5.84 28.93 1.16
CA SER A 31 -6.89 28.74 2.17
C SER A 31 -8.14 29.65 1.99
N THR A 32 -8.38 30.17 0.79
CA THR A 32 -9.55 31.04 0.49
C THR A 32 -10.74 30.25 -0.07
N LYS A 33 -10.54 29.01 -0.49
CA LYS A 33 -11.55 28.16 -1.13
C LYS A 33 -11.49 26.73 -0.63
N ILE A 34 -12.62 26.02 -0.78
CA ILE A 34 -12.70 24.56 -0.55
C ILE A 34 -13.23 23.91 -1.82
N ALA A 35 -12.50 22.97 -2.39
CA ALA A 35 -13.00 22.08 -3.42
C ALA A 35 -13.56 20.80 -2.78
N TYR A 36 -14.62 20.25 -3.36
CA TYR A 36 -15.27 19.02 -2.90
C TYR A 36 -16.10 18.40 -4.01
N THR A 37 -16.46 17.13 -3.82
CA THR A 37 -17.39 16.43 -4.70
C THR A 37 -18.77 16.30 -4.04
N MET A 38 -19.81 16.35 -4.84
CA MET A 38 -21.19 16.14 -4.44
C MET A 38 -21.99 15.64 -5.66
N ASP A 39 -22.73 14.54 -5.50
CA ASP A 39 -23.49 13.91 -6.59
C ASP A 39 -22.63 13.57 -7.81
N ASN A 40 -21.38 13.14 -7.56
CA ASN A 40 -20.38 12.80 -8.59
C ASN A 40 -19.95 13.97 -9.49
N ASP A 41 -20.17 15.20 -9.04
CA ASP A 41 -19.64 16.40 -9.66
C ASP A 41 -18.70 17.19 -8.74
N LEU A 42 -17.82 17.96 -9.36
CA LEU A 42 -16.82 18.79 -8.70
C LEU A 42 -17.36 20.21 -8.43
N TYR A 43 -17.13 20.71 -7.24
CA TYR A 43 -17.57 22.02 -6.77
C TYR A 43 -16.44 22.78 -6.08
N VAL A 44 -16.57 24.11 -6.04
CA VAL A 44 -15.75 25.01 -5.22
C VAL A 44 -16.66 25.90 -4.38
N LEU A 45 -16.32 26.05 -3.11
CA LEU A 45 -16.88 27.03 -2.19
C LEU A 45 -15.83 28.13 -1.95
N SER A 46 -16.18 29.37 -2.27
CA SER A 46 -15.40 30.57 -1.89
C SER A 46 -15.72 30.92 -0.45
N LEU A 47 -14.70 31.00 0.41
CA LEU A 47 -14.90 31.27 1.85
C LEU A 47 -15.23 32.75 2.15
N PRO A 48 -14.66 33.76 1.43
CA PRO A 48 -14.92 35.15 1.71
C PRO A 48 -16.37 35.58 1.51
N ASP A 49 -17.05 35.03 0.53
CA ASP A 49 -18.43 35.43 0.16
C ASP A 49 -19.43 34.27 0.19
N SER A 50 -18.97 33.07 0.58
CA SER A 50 -19.78 31.84 0.63
C SER A 50 -20.40 31.43 -0.71
N THR A 51 -19.82 31.89 -1.82
CA THR A 51 -20.30 31.54 -3.17
C THR A 51 -19.91 30.12 -3.51
N ARG A 52 -20.90 29.31 -3.96
CA ARG A 52 -20.70 27.95 -4.44
C ARG A 52 -20.73 27.92 -5.95
N THR A 53 -19.68 27.37 -6.56
CA THR A 53 -19.56 27.18 -7.99
C THR A 53 -19.52 25.68 -8.31
N ARG A 54 -20.43 25.20 -9.18
CA ARG A 54 -20.36 23.85 -9.77
C ARG A 54 -19.46 23.91 -10.97
N LEU A 55 -18.49 22.97 -11.05
CA LEU A 55 -17.45 22.98 -12.09
C LEU A 55 -17.71 21.93 -13.19
N THR A 56 -18.40 20.83 -12.86
CA THR A 56 -18.78 19.76 -13.79
C THR A 56 -20.27 19.51 -13.72
N PHE A 57 -20.90 18.94 -14.77
CA PHE A 57 -22.35 18.93 -14.93
C PHE A 57 -22.93 17.61 -15.42
N ASP A 58 -22.10 16.59 -15.63
CA ASP A 58 -22.48 15.29 -16.18
C ASP A 58 -22.34 14.14 -15.16
N GLY A 59 -22.12 14.46 -13.89
CA GLY A 59 -22.08 13.50 -12.79
C GLY A 59 -23.33 12.63 -12.73
N SER A 60 -23.13 11.31 -12.63
CA SER A 60 -24.21 10.32 -12.58
C SER A 60 -23.76 9.08 -11.80
N GLU A 61 -24.57 8.03 -11.78
CA GLU A 61 -24.17 6.74 -11.19
C GLU A 61 -22.91 6.15 -11.84
N THR A 62 -22.68 6.44 -13.11
CA THR A 62 -21.55 5.88 -13.88
C THR A 62 -20.48 6.91 -14.23
N ILE A 63 -20.79 8.19 -14.19
CA ILE A 63 -19.84 9.28 -14.49
C ILE A 63 -19.43 9.96 -13.20
N LEU A 64 -18.14 9.90 -12.89
CA LEU A 64 -17.57 10.42 -11.65
C LEU A 64 -16.56 11.52 -11.98
N ASN A 65 -16.84 12.75 -11.54
CA ASN A 65 -15.95 13.89 -11.73
C ASN A 65 -15.24 14.26 -10.43
N GLY A 66 -13.93 14.10 -10.37
CA GLY A 66 -13.13 14.36 -9.17
C GLY A 66 -13.36 13.36 -8.04
N TYR A 67 -14.12 12.31 -8.28
CA TYR A 67 -14.34 11.17 -7.40
C TYR A 67 -13.85 9.91 -8.12
N ALA A 68 -12.97 9.14 -7.49
CA ALA A 68 -12.29 8.03 -8.14
C ALA A 68 -13.21 6.81 -8.36
N SER A 69 -12.99 6.09 -9.45
CA SER A 69 -13.44 4.70 -9.59
C SER A 69 -12.71 3.84 -8.56
N TRP A 70 -13.33 2.70 -8.16
CA TRP A 70 -12.82 1.84 -7.10
C TRP A 70 -11.37 1.40 -7.35
N VAL A 71 -11.03 0.94 -8.55
CA VAL A 71 -9.68 0.48 -8.89
C VAL A 71 -8.62 1.59 -8.76
N TYR A 72 -8.97 2.83 -9.05
CA TYR A 72 -8.08 3.98 -8.85
C TYR A 72 -7.95 4.37 -7.37
N TYR A 73 -9.04 4.31 -6.62
CA TYR A 73 -9.03 4.57 -5.19
C TYR A 73 -8.17 3.56 -4.43
N GLU A 74 -8.31 2.27 -4.74
CA GLU A 74 -7.59 1.21 -4.05
C GLU A 74 -6.14 1.12 -4.50
N GLU A 75 -5.91 1.00 -5.81
CA GLU A 75 -4.64 0.53 -6.34
C GLU A 75 -3.69 1.66 -6.81
N ILE A 76 -4.22 2.84 -7.16
CA ILE A 76 -3.40 3.90 -7.76
C ILE A 76 -3.23 5.09 -6.82
N PHE A 77 -4.33 5.63 -6.26
CA PHE A 77 -4.27 6.79 -5.35
C PHE A 77 -4.10 6.36 -3.89
N GLY A 78 -4.44 5.11 -3.58
CA GLY A 78 -4.44 4.53 -2.24
C GLY A 78 -5.61 5.01 -1.37
N ARG A 79 -5.99 4.21 -0.39
CA ARG A 79 -7.13 4.46 0.53
C ARG A 79 -7.09 5.81 1.27
N PRO A 80 -5.92 6.39 1.61
CA PRO A 80 -5.88 7.72 2.20
C PRO A 80 -6.47 8.83 1.33
N SER A 81 -6.58 8.63 0.01
CA SER A 81 -7.24 9.56 -0.91
C SER A 81 -8.73 9.73 -0.62
N ARG A 82 -9.39 8.72 0.00
CA ARG A 82 -10.84 8.66 0.24
C ARG A 82 -11.65 8.92 -1.03
N TYR A 83 -11.24 8.33 -2.15
CA TYR A 83 -11.81 8.55 -3.49
C TYR A 83 -11.59 9.94 -4.08
N ARG A 84 -10.77 10.82 -3.48
CA ARG A 84 -10.46 12.13 -4.05
C ARG A 84 -9.63 11.97 -5.33
N ALA A 85 -10.13 12.54 -6.44
CA ALA A 85 -9.48 12.53 -7.74
C ALA A 85 -9.40 13.94 -8.35
N PHE A 86 -9.08 14.94 -7.52
CA PHE A 86 -8.85 16.32 -7.94
C PHE A 86 -7.73 16.97 -7.12
N TRP A 87 -7.02 17.92 -7.75
CA TRP A 87 -5.82 18.56 -7.20
C TRP A 87 -5.79 20.05 -7.53
N TRP A 88 -5.55 20.89 -6.53
CA TRP A 88 -5.39 22.32 -6.70
C TRP A 88 -4.07 22.68 -7.40
N SER A 89 -4.11 23.67 -8.33
CA SER A 89 -2.90 24.34 -8.78
C SER A 89 -2.27 25.16 -7.65
N PRO A 90 -0.93 25.34 -7.61
CA PRO A 90 -0.25 26.11 -6.56
C PRO A 90 -0.79 27.53 -6.36
N ASP A 91 -1.27 28.19 -7.40
CA ASP A 91 -1.84 29.54 -7.35
C ASP A 91 -3.32 29.58 -6.94
N SER A 92 -3.92 28.44 -6.59
CA SER A 92 -5.32 28.33 -6.13
C SER A 92 -6.39 28.76 -7.14
N LYS A 93 -6.06 28.77 -8.44
CA LYS A 93 -6.97 29.25 -9.48
C LYS A 93 -7.55 28.15 -10.36
N THR A 94 -6.91 26.98 -10.42
CA THR A 94 -7.30 25.88 -11.30
C THR A 94 -7.34 24.58 -10.52
N LEU A 95 -8.25 23.70 -10.90
CA LEU A 95 -8.30 22.31 -10.44
C LEU A 95 -7.98 21.39 -11.61
N GLY A 96 -7.00 20.50 -11.43
CA GLY A 96 -6.87 19.29 -12.22
C GLY A 96 -7.76 18.21 -11.62
N PHE A 97 -8.44 17.44 -12.43
CA PHE A 97 -9.30 16.35 -11.95
C PHE A 97 -9.38 15.21 -12.95
N TYR A 98 -9.71 14.03 -12.47
CA TYR A 98 -10.02 12.88 -13.30
C TYR A 98 -11.53 12.68 -13.38
N ARG A 99 -12.00 12.43 -14.60
CA ARG A 99 -13.37 12.01 -14.91
C ARG A 99 -13.34 10.54 -15.29
N PHE A 100 -14.10 9.73 -14.57
CA PHE A 100 -14.23 8.31 -14.80
C PHE A 100 -15.59 8.00 -15.43
N ASP A 101 -15.57 7.17 -16.47
CA ASP A 101 -16.78 6.52 -16.99
C ASP A 101 -16.74 5.03 -16.61
N ASN A 102 -17.58 4.67 -15.66
CA ASN A 102 -17.72 3.33 -15.13
C ASN A 102 -18.82 2.50 -15.84
N SER A 103 -19.41 3.00 -16.93
CA SER A 103 -20.58 2.36 -17.57
C SER A 103 -20.32 0.91 -17.98
N GLU A 104 -19.09 0.60 -18.40
CA GLU A 104 -18.66 -0.73 -18.83
C GLU A 104 -17.99 -1.56 -17.70
N VAL A 105 -17.73 -0.97 -16.53
CA VAL A 105 -17.14 -1.69 -15.38
C VAL A 105 -18.20 -2.59 -14.75
N PRO A 106 -17.94 -3.89 -14.59
CA PRO A 106 -18.89 -4.83 -14.01
C PRO A 106 -19.28 -4.48 -12.57
N MET A 107 -20.52 -4.83 -12.21
CA MET A 107 -21.03 -4.67 -10.85
C MET A 107 -20.83 -5.94 -10.04
N PHE A 108 -20.24 -5.82 -8.86
CA PHE A 108 -20.11 -6.91 -7.90
C PHE A 108 -21.02 -6.68 -6.68
N PRO A 109 -21.81 -7.68 -6.24
CA PRO A 109 -22.66 -7.57 -5.06
C PRO A 109 -21.90 -7.94 -3.78
N ILE A 110 -21.89 -7.03 -2.80
CA ILE A 110 -21.29 -7.24 -1.49
C ILE A 110 -22.40 -7.31 -0.45
N TYR A 111 -22.45 -8.40 0.32
CA TYR A 111 -23.48 -8.59 1.34
C TYR A 111 -23.21 -7.70 2.57
N SER A 112 -24.24 -6.96 2.96
CA SER A 112 -24.26 -6.22 4.23
C SER A 112 -25.27 -6.88 5.20
N PRO A 113 -24.82 -7.34 6.37
CA PRO A 113 -25.70 -7.97 7.37
C PRO A 113 -26.50 -6.96 8.21
N LYS A 114 -26.45 -5.67 7.87
CA LYS A 114 -27.14 -4.62 8.63
C LYS A 114 -28.67 -4.72 8.45
N GLY A 115 -29.38 -4.46 9.56
CA GLY A 115 -30.84 -4.57 9.58
C GLY A 115 -31.32 -6.02 9.71
N GLN A 116 -32.66 -6.22 9.66
CA GLN A 116 -33.27 -7.54 9.85
C GLN A 116 -33.09 -8.44 8.62
N ASP A 117 -33.19 -7.86 7.43
CA ASP A 117 -33.18 -8.61 6.16
C ASP A 117 -31.81 -8.59 5.47
N GLY A 118 -30.84 -7.82 5.98
CA GLY A 118 -29.59 -7.54 5.29
C GLY A 118 -29.80 -6.72 4.01
N SER A 119 -28.74 -6.52 3.25
CA SER A 119 -28.80 -5.86 1.94
C SER A 119 -27.64 -6.29 1.05
N LEU A 120 -27.75 -6.02 -0.27
CA LEU A 120 -26.65 -6.13 -1.21
C LEU A 120 -26.19 -4.74 -1.60
N ASN A 121 -24.99 -4.36 -1.16
CA ASN A 121 -24.30 -3.21 -1.71
C ASN A 121 -23.68 -3.61 -3.05
N ARG A 122 -23.82 -2.77 -4.07
CA ARG A 122 -23.27 -3.03 -5.39
C ARG A 122 -22.13 -2.07 -5.66
N THR A 123 -20.96 -2.60 -5.96
CA THR A 123 -19.75 -1.83 -6.26
C THR A 123 -19.28 -2.17 -7.68
N ARG A 124 -18.89 -1.16 -8.44
CA ARG A 124 -18.23 -1.37 -9.73
C ARG A 124 -16.79 -1.76 -9.49
N TYR A 125 -16.50 -3.01 -9.78
CA TYR A 125 -15.22 -3.64 -9.47
C TYR A 125 -14.75 -4.44 -10.69
N PRO A 126 -13.67 -4.01 -11.36
CA PRO A 126 -13.13 -4.75 -12.50
C PRO A 126 -12.26 -5.90 -11.99
N LYS A 127 -12.66 -7.14 -12.20
CA LYS A 127 -11.78 -8.30 -12.03
C LYS A 127 -10.80 -8.42 -13.20
N VAL A 128 -9.82 -9.28 -13.05
CA VAL A 128 -8.86 -9.55 -14.13
C VAL A 128 -9.56 -9.90 -15.44
N GLY A 129 -9.10 -9.34 -16.53
CA GLY A 129 -9.67 -9.55 -17.87
C GLY A 129 -10.97 -8.78 -18.15
N GLU A 130 -11.56 -8.12 -17.15
CA GLU A 130 -12.77 -7.31 -17.31
C GLU A 130 -12.46 -5.86 -17.70
N ASN A 131 -13.49 -5.10 -18.07
CA ASN A 131 -13.34 -3.71 -18.49
C ASN A 131 -12.99 -2.80 -17.32
N ASN A 132 -11.96 -1.98 -17.50
CA ASN A 132 -11.60 -0.89 -16.63
C ASN A 132 -12.46 0.37 -16.89
N PRO A 133 -12.48 1.35 -15.97
CA PRO A 133 -13.08 2.65 -16.23
C PRO A 133 -12.35 3.37 -17.35
N LYS A 134 -13.10 4.06 -18.25
CA LYS A 134 -12.51 5.04 -19.16
C LYS A 134 -12.19 6.31 -18.39
N VAL A 135 -11.03 6.90 -18.65
CA VAL A 135 -10.54 8.05 -17.89
C VAL A 135 -10.23 9.23 -18.79
N ARG A 136 -10.72 10.41 -18.40
CA ARG A 136 -10.31 11.70 -18.98
C ARG A 136 -9.71 12.57 -17.90
N ILE A 137 -8.76 13.39 -18.27
CA ILE A 137 -8.08 14.34 -17.38
C ILE A 137 -8.53 15.74 -17.76
N GLY A 138 -9.17 16.43 -16.82
CA GLY A 138 -9.67 17.79 -17.01
C GLY A 138 -8.93 18.81 -16.15
N MET A 139 -8.84 20.02 -16.64
CA MET A 139 -8.40 21.19 -15.90
C MET A 139 -9.46 22.27 -16.02
N VAL A 140 -9.93 22.79 -14.88
CA VAL A 140 -11.06 23.73 -14.83
C VAL A 140 -10.75 24.90 -13.90
N PRO A 141 -11.06 26.17 -14.31
CA PRO A 141 -10.90 27.30 -13.41
C PRO A 141 -11.78 27.17 -12.16
N ALA A 142 -11.24 27.48 -10.99
CA ALA A 142 -11.97 27.43 -9.73
C ALA A 142 -13.17 28.40 -9.67
N ALA A 143 -13.18 29.43 -10.52
CA ALA A 143 -14.28 30.37 -10.68
C ALA A 143 -15.39 29.87 -11.62
N GLY A 144 -15.24 28.67 -12.18
CA GLY A 144 -16.09 28.13 -13.23
C GLY A 144 -15.63 28.50 -14.63
N GLY A 145 -16.22 27.90 -15.63
CA GLY A 145 -15.87 28.04 -17.04
C GLY A 145 -15.73 26.70 -17.72
N ASP A 146 -15.23 26.71 -18.94
CA ASP A 146 -15.05 25.50 -19.75
C ASP A 146 -13.90 24.63 -19.21
N VAL A 147 -14.09 23.31 -19.26
CA VAL A 147 -13.04 22.34 -18.92
C VAL A 147 -12.08 22.22 -20.10
N VAL A 148 -10.80 22.38 -19.84
CA VAL A 148 -9.73 22.04 -20.77
C VAL A 148 -9.39 20.56 -20.58
N TRP A 149 -9.65 19.75 -21.60
CA TRP A 149 -9.35 18.32 -21.56
C TRP A 149 -7.96 18.03 -22.08
N ALA A 150 -7.20 17.21 -21.35
CA ALA A 150 -5.91 16.70 -21.82
C ALA A 150 -6.12 15.79 -23.04
N ASP A 151 -5.19 15.90 -24.01
CA ASP A 151 -5.25 15.18 -25.30
C ASP A 151 -4.83 13.70 -25.15
N PHE A 152 -5.61 12.92 -24.37
CA PHE A 152 -5.50 11.46 -24.29
C PHE A 152 -6.75 10.81 -24.88
N ASP A 153 -6.56 9.69 -25.59
CA ASP A 153 -7.70 8.90 -26.06
C ASP A 153 -8.30 8.10 -24.90
N GLU A 154 -9.54 8.41 -24.52
CA GLU A 154 -10.24 7.74 -23.43
C GLU A 154 -10.61 6.28 -23.72
N ASN A 155 -10.52 5.85 -24.99
CA ASN A 155 -10.82 4.48 -25.40
C ASN A 155 -9.60 3.55 -25.34
N GLU A 156 -8.40 4.07 -25.11
CA GLU A 156 -7.24 3.25 -24.83
C GLU A 156 -7.35 2.63 -23.44
N ASP A 157 -7.03 1.34 -23.33
CA ASP A 157 -7.00 0.64 -22.04
C ASP A 157 -5.69 0.98 -21.31
N GLN A 158 -5.77 1.98 -20.45
CA GLN A 158 -4.63 2.64 -19.82
C GLN A 158 -4.95 3.12 -18.41
N TYR A 159 -3.90 3.28 -17.63
CA TYR A 159 -3.97 3.86 -16.29
C TYR A 159 -3.19 5.17 -16.22
N PHE A 160 -3.61 6.04 -15.30
CA PHE A 160 -2.94 7.30 -14.99
C PHE A 160 -2.62 7.37 -13.50
N GLY A 161 -1.38 7.69 -13.16
CA GLY A 161 -0.94 7.88 -11.78
C GLY A 161 -1.47 9.17 -11.16
N THR A 162 -1.10 9.42 -9.91
CA THR A 162 -1.39 10.71 -9.24
C THR A 162 -0.68 11.84 -9.97
N PRO A 163 -1.38 12.88 -10.44
CA PRO A 163 -0.76 13.97 -11.18
C PRO A 163 -0.10 14.98 -10.23
N PHE A 164 0.85 15.73 -10.77
CA PHE A 164 1.58 16.78 -10.08
C PHE A 164 1.43 18.11 -10.80
N TRP A 165 0.98 19.17 -10.12
CA TRP A 165 1.05 20.51 -10.67
C TRP A 165 2.48 21.03 -10.65
N GLY A 166 2.93 21.57 -11.77
CA GLY A 166 4.18 22.33 -11.84
C GLY A 166 4.11 23.62 -11.02
N PRO A 167 5.26 24.15 -10.59
CA PRO A 167 5.31 25.39 -9.81
C PRO A 167 4.80 26.63 -10.59
N ASP A 168 4.70 26.53 -11.90
CA ASP A 168 4.15 27.55 -12.79
C ASP A 168 2.62 27.64 -12.74
N SER A 169 1.94 26.68 -12.10
CA SER A 169 0.47 26.55 -12.07
C SER A 169 -0.20 26.42 -13.45
N LYS A 170 0.57 26.09 -14.48
CA LYS A 170 0.13 25.99 -15.87
C LYS A 170 0.35 24.61 -16.48
N SER A 171 1.25 23.85 -15.89
CA SER A 171 1.65 22.52 -16.35
C SER A 171 1.17 21.46 -15.34
N LEU A 172 0.41 20.48 -15.83
CA LEU A 172 0.02 19.29 -15.05
C LEU A 172 0.87 18.11 -15.52
N TYR A 173 1.65 17.52 -14.64
CA TYR A 173 2.48 16.36 -14.93
C TYR A 173 1.70 15.10 -14.63
N VAL A 174 1.56 14.22 -15.63
CA VAL A 174 0.74 13.01 -15.56
C VAL A 174 1.57 11.82 -16.02
N SER A 175 1.70 10.82 -15.18
CA SER A 175 2.24 9.52 -15.57
C SER A 175 1.12 8.62 -16.13
N ARG A 176 1.44 7.89 -17.20
CA ARG A 176 0.54 6.99 -17.93
C ARG A 176 1.21 5.64 -18.08
N GLU A 177 0.46 4.56 -17.84
CA GLU A 177 0.82 3.18 -18.15
C GLU A 177 -0.25 2.53 -19.04
N PRO A 178 0.11 1.67 -20.00
CA PRO A 178 -0.86 0.78 -20.63
C PRO A 178 -1.36 -0.24 -19.60
N ARG A 179 -2.44 -0.95 -19.88
CA ARG A 179 -3.00 -1.98 -18.99
C ARG A 179 -1.97 -3.01 -18.53
N ARG A 180 -1.01 -3.35 -19.38
CA ARG A 180 0.07 -4.29 -19.04
C ARG A 180 1.07 -3.76 -18.02
N GLN A 181 1.11 -2.45 -17.77
CA GLN A 181 1.93 -1.80 -16.74
C GLN A 181 3.46 -2.06 -16.86
N ASN A 182 3.93 -2.33 -18.05
CA ASN A 182 5.35 -2.55 -18.35
C ASN A 182 6.03 -1.40 -19.10
N GLU A 183 5.29 -0.35 -19.38
CA GLU A 183 5.73 0.92 -19.96
C GLU A 183 5.17 2.06 -19.11
N LEU A 184 5.97 3.11 -18.90
CA LEU A 184 5.53 4.33 -18.22
C LEU A 184 6.01 5.55 -18.98
N ASP A 185 5.06 6.43 -19.30
CA ASP A 185 5.31 7.74 -19.86
C ASP A 185 4.98 8.82 -18.82
N LEU A 186 5.83 9.84 -18.69
CA LEU A 186 5.48 11.07 -17.97
C LEU A 186 5.24 12.19 -18.98
N TYR A 187 4.04 12.75 -18.96
CA TYR A 187 3.62 13.85 -19.81
C TYR A 187 3.56 15.17 -19.05
N CYS A 188 3.98 16.25 -19.69
CA CYS A 188 3.66 17.61 -19.30
C CYS A 188 2.43 18.06 -20.10
N VAL A 189 1.32 18.33 -19.42
CA VAL A 189 0.03 18.74 -20.01
C VAL A 189 -0.20 20.22 -19.77
N SER A 190 -0.49 20.98 -20.82
CA SER A 190 -0.79 22.42 -20.76
C SER A 190 -2.22 22.66 -20.25
N SER A 191 -2.36 23.49 -19.22
CA SER A 191 -3.69 23.89 -18.72
C SER A 191 -4.40 24.90 -19.63
N ALA A 192 -3.72 25.46 -20.65
CA ALA A 192 -4.29 26.45 -21.55
C ALA A 192 -5.10 25.81 -22.68
N ASP A 193 -4.68 24.66 -23.18
CA ASP A 193 -5.25 24.00 -24.36
C ASP A 193 -5.30 22.46 -24.30
N GLY A 194 -4.82 21.85 -23.21
CA GLY A 194 -4.81 20.41 -23.03
C GLY A 194 -3.73 19.65 -23.83
N SER A 195 -2.91 20.36 -24.59
CA SER A 195 -1.81 19.73 -25.34
C SER A 195 -0.85 19.01 -24.40
N LYS A 196 -0.38 17.82 -24.79
CA LYS A 196 0.55 17.01 -24.01
C LYS A 196 1.89 16.86 -24.70
N LYS A 197 2.96 16.88 -23.92
CA LYS A 197 4.32 16.60 -24.36
C LYS A 197 4.92 15.49 -23.52
N PRO A 198 5.38 14.36 -24.09
CA PRO A 198 6.13 13.37 -23.35
C PRO A 198 7.50 13.95 -22.96
N ILE A 199 7.89 13.80 -21.70
CA ILE A 199 9.17 14.28 -21.16
C ILE A 199 10.03 13.15 -20.58
N TYR A 200 9.43 11.99 -20.34
CA TYR A 200 10.11 10.79 -19.87
C TYR A 200 9.39 9.54 -20.37
N HIS A 201 10.16 8.52 -20.69
CA HIS A 201 9.67 7.20 -21.08
C HIS A 201 10.55 6.12 -20.46
N GLU A 202 9.93 5.03 -20.01
CA GLU A 202 10.60 3.88 -19.43
C GLU A 202 9.85 2.60 -19.78
N GLU A 203 10.59 1.54 -20.07
CA GLU A 203 10.09 0.17 -20.30
C GLU A 203 10.80 -0.80 -19.36
N TYR A 204 10.09 -1.82 -18.91
CA TYR A 204 10.68 -2.89 -18.12
C TYR A 204 10.10 -4.27 -18.45
N LYS A 205 10.85 -5.31 -18.15
CA LYS A 205 10.50 -6.71 -18.51
C LYS A 205 9.32 -7.29 -17.74
N THR A 206 9.05 -6.80 -16.52
CA THR A 206 7.96 -7.26 -15.65
C THR A 206 6.89 -6.16 -15.55
N TRP A 207 6.92 -5.35 -14.53
CA TRP A 207 6.03 -4.21 -14.31
C TRP A 207 6.81 -2.98 -13.86
N LEU A 208 6.21 -1.81 -13.98
CA LEU A 208 6.72 -0.54 -13.50
C LEU A 208 5.94 -0.06 -12.27
N ASP A 209 6.60 0.70 -11.42
CA ASP A 209 5.98 1.39 -10.29
C ASP A 209 5.69 2.84 -10.66
N TRP A 210 4.61 3.41 -10.14
CA TRP A 210 4.25 4.81 -10.35
C TRP A 210 5.36 5.76 -9.92
N ILE A 211 5.37 6.96 -10.52
CA ILE A 211 6.16 8.09 -10.02
C ILE A 211 5.35 8.71 -8.87
N GLU A 212 5.72 8.43 -7.63
CA GLU A 212 4.98 8.87 -6.45
C GLU A 212 5.52 10.18 -5.85
N ASP A 213 6.84 10.24 -5.65
CA ASP A 213 7.52 11.38 -5.04
C ASP A 213 8.25 12.24 -6.08
N VAL A 214 7.87 13.52 -6.18
CA VAL A 214 8.51 14.50 -7.08
C VAL A 214 8.84 15.76 -6.30
N ILE A 215 10.07 16.26 -6.46
CA ILE A 215 10.44 17.59 -5.99
C ILE A 215 10.79 18.48 -7.19
N PHE A 216 9.98 19.52 -7.41
CA PHE A 216 10.22 20.51 -8.44
C PHE A 216 11.26 21.54 -8.01
N THR A 217 12.10 21.98 -8.95
CA THR A 217 13.12 23.03 -8.77
C THR A 217 13.06 24.03 -9.93
N GLU A 218 13.97 25.01 -9.99
CA GLU A 218 13.98 25.99 -11.08
C GLU A 218 14.26 25.35 -12.45
N LYS A 219 15.02 24.24 -12.51
CA LYS A 219 15.51 23.64 -13.77
C LYS A 219 14.80 22.36 -14.20
N GLY A 220 14.07 21.74 -13.30
CA GLY A 220 13.44 20.46 -13.56
C GLY A 220 12.94 19.84 -12.27
N LEU A 221 12.75 18.53 -12.29
CA LEU A 221 12.22 17.76 -11.19
C LEU A 221 13.18 16.63 -10.78
N TYR A 222 13.06 16.23 -9.53
CA TYR A 222 13.75 15.06 -8.97
C TYR A 222 12.72 13.98 -8.72
N MET A 223 13.03 12.74 -9.08
CA MET A 223 12.16 11.58 -8.92
C MET A 223 12.96 10.32 -8.59
N VAL A 224 12.28 9.25 -8.17
CA VAL A 224 12.87 7.96 -7.82
C VAL A 224 12.48 6.91 -8.84
N ARG A 225 13.49 6.16 -9.39
CA ARG A 225 13.25 5.02 -10.28
C ARG A 225 14.21 3.85 -9.93
N SER A 226 13.78 2.60 -10.18
CA SER A 226 14.54 1.40 -9.78
C SER A 226 15.04 0.55 -10.96
N PHE A 227 14.61 0.82 -12.18
CA PHE A 227 14.65 -0.14 -13.28
C PHE A 227 15.98 -0.21 -14.02
N GLU A 228 16.79 0.84 -13.95
CA GLU A 228 18.13 0.86 -14.55
C GLU A 228 19.12 -0.01 -13.77
N THR A 229 19.06 0.01 -12.43
CA THR A 229 20.07 -0.64 -11.56
C THR A 229 19.52 -1.84 -10.79
N GLY A 230 18.22 -2.05 -10.78
CA GLY A 230 17.53 -2.99 -9.88
C GLY A 230 17.34 -2.47 -8.45
N TRP A 231 17.79 -1.23 -8.17
CA TRP A 231 17.65 -0.53 -6.90
C TRP A 231 17.06 0.85 -7.10
N GLN A 232 16.35 1.38 -6.14
CA GLN A 232 15.75 2.71 -6.22
C GLN A 232 16.84 3.79 -6.20
N GLN A 233 16.93 4.58 -7.27
CA GLN A 233 17.88 5.67 -7.42
C GLN A 233 17.15 6.99 -7.62
N ILE A 234 17.80 8.07 -7.23
CA ILE A 234 17.30 9.43 -7.44
C ILE A 234 17.80 9.92 -8.80
N TYR A 235 16.88 10.47 -9.58
CA TYR A 235 17.15 11.06 -10.90
C TYR A 235 16.74 12.53 -10.93
N PHE A 236 17.43 13.31 -11.73
CA PHE A 236 17.02 14.61 -12.17
C PHE A 236 16.49 14.52 -13.60
N LEU A 237 15.37 15.20 -13.88
CA LEU A 237 14.76 15.34 -15.20
C LEU A 237 14.49 16.82 -15.47
N SER A 238 15.00 17.35 -16.59
CA SER A 238 14.68 18.72 -17.04
C SER A 238 13.22 18.81 -17.53
N TYR A 239 12.62 19.99 -17.46
CA TYR A 239 11.22 20.22 -17.88
C TYR A 239 10.94 19.92 -19.35
N ASP A 240 11.95 19.98 -20.21
CA ASP A 240 11.85 19.64 -21.62
C ASP A 240 12.17 18.19 -21.96
N GLY A 241 12.60 17.40 -20.95
CA GLY A 241 13.00 16.01 -21.11
C GLY A 241 14.41 15.80 -21.69
N SER A 242 15.17 16.87 -21.96
CA SER A 242 16.47 16.77 -22.64
C SER A 242 17.64 16.36 -21.74
N ASP A 243 17.54 16.53 -20.42
CA ASP A 243 18.54 16.13 -19.41
C ASP A 243 17.89 15.19 -18.41
N PHE A 244 18.23 13.90 -18.51
CA PHE A 244 17.85 12.87 -17.55
C PHE A 244 19.11 12.20 -17.01
N ARG A 245 19.35 12.31 -15.71
CA ARG A 245 20.58 11.80 -15.10
C ARG A 245 20.38 11.24 -13.71
N ARG A 246 21.03 10.12 -13.44
CA ARG A 246 21.11 9.46 -12.14
C ARG A 246 22.03 10.23 -11.19
N LEU A 247 21.63 10.36 -9.93
CA LEU A 247 22.36 11.07 -8.88
C LEU A 247 22.89 10.15 -7.78
N THR A 248 22.25 9.01 -7.57
CA THR A 248 22.64 8.03 -6.55
C THR A 248 22.99 6.69 -7.19
N ASP A 249 23.64 5.84 -6.41
CA ASP A 249 23.99 4.48 -6.77
C ASP A 249 24.01 3.58 -5.52
N GLY A 250 24.02 2.24 -5.73
CA GLY A 250 24.07 1.23 -4.67
C GLY A 250 22.69 0.74 -4.23
N PRO A 251 22.62 -0.05 -3.15
CA PRO A 251 21.41 -0.81 -2.79
C PRO A 251 20.38 0.04 -2.03
N ASN A 252 19.88 1.11 -2.63
CA ASN A 252 18.84 1.94 -2.03
C ASN A 252 17.47 1.31 -2.25
N TRP A 253 16.66 1.20 -1.19
CA TRP A 253 15.27 0.79 -1.26
C TRP A 253 14.39 1.62 -0.33
N LYS A 254 13.07 1.70 -0.59
CA LYS A 254 12.15 2.59 0.12
C LYS A 254 12.66 4.04 0.17
N VAL A 255 13.18 4.50 -0.96
CA VAL A 255 13.70 5.87 -1.11
C VAL A 255 12.55 6.86 -1.08
N LYS A 256 12.66 7.87 -0.21
CA LYS A 256 11.76 9.02 -0.16
C LYS A 256 12.56 10.31 -0.27
N LEU A 257 12.21 11.15 -1.22
CA LEU A 257 12.79 12.49 -1.38
C LEU A 257 12.29 13.40 -0.24
N ILE A 258 13.22 14.09 0.42
CA ILE A 258 12.88 15.00 1.54
C ILE A 258 13.12 16.46 1.14
N ARG A 259 14.28 16.78 0.56
CA ARG A 259 14.66 18.16 0.25
C ARG A 259 15.71 18.21 -0.85
N VAL A 260 15.62 19.23 -1.70
CA VAL A 260 16.64 19.57 -2.69
C VAL A 260 17.19 20.97 -2.40
N GLU A 261 18.50 21.10 -2.31
CA GLU A 261 19.22 22.37 -2.25
C GLU A 261 19.92 22.60 -3.60
N GLU A 262 19.19 23.08 -4.58
CA GLU A 262 19.65 23.17 -5.97
C GLU A 262 20.97 23.95 -6.11
N LYS A 263 21.10 25.10 -5.40
CA LYS A 263 22.32 25.92 -5.45
C LYS A 263 23.55 25.20 -4.88
N ALA A 264 23.37 24.43 -3.82
CA ALA A 264 24.43 23.62 -3.22
C ALA A 264 24.64 22.29 -3.99
N GLY A 265 23.64 21.83 -4.73
CA GLY A 265 23.63 20.54 -5.40
C GLY A 265 23.52 19.37 -4.44
N ASN A 266 22.81 19.56 -3.33
CA ASN A 266 22.55 18.52 -2.34
C ASN A 266 21.11 18.02 -2.49
N VAL A 267 20.92 16.70 -2.37
CA VAL A 267 19.61 16.10 -2.23
C VAL A 267 19.59 15.29 -0.93
N TYR A 268 18.57 15.53 -0.12
CA TYR A 268 18.32 14.81 1.12
C TYR A 268 17.21 13.82 0.91
N PHE A 269 17.40 12.59 1.36
CA PHE A 269 16.46 11.50 1.18
C PHE A 269 16.57 10.49 2.30
N THR A 270 15.49 9.77 2.56
CA THR A 270 15.53 8.58 3.40
C THR A 270 15.58 7.34 2.52
N ALA A 271 16.23 6.28 2.99
CA ALA A 271 16.31 5.00 2.31
C ALA A 271 16.69 3.88 3.28
N ARG A 272 16.33 2.64 2.94
CA ARG A 272 17.00 1.43 3.40
C ARG A 272 18.20 1.20 2.50
N ARG A 273 19.41 1.41 3.02
CA ARG A 273 20.65 1.32 2.25
C ARG A 273 21.72 0.50 2.96
N ASP A 274 22.08 0.93 4.16
CA ASP A 274 23.14 0.27 4.95
C ASP A 274 22.61 -0.96 5.71
N ALA A 275 21.29 -1.03 5.86
CA ALA A 275 20.55 -2.19 6.37
C ALA A 275 19.19 -2.29 5.67
N THR A 276 18.76 -3.51 5.32
CA THR A 276 17.50 -3.72 4.60
C THR A 276 16.27 -3.55 5.49
N ILE A 277 16.44 -3.64 6.82
CA ILE A 277 15.36 -3.53 7.81
C ILE A 277 15.33 -2.18 8.54
N ARG A 278 16.23 -1.24 8.19
CA ARG A 278 16.30 0.10 8.81
C ARG A 278 16.38 1.19 7.75
N THR A 279 15.62 2.23 7.96
CA THR A 279 15.66 3.47 7.18
C THR A 279 16.62 4.44 7.85
N ALA A 280 17.44 5.16 7.07
CA ALA A 280 18.25 6.25 7.56
C ALA A 280 18.09 7.48 6.67
N LEU A 281 18.45 8.66 7.20
CA LEU A 281 18.50 9.90 6.42
C LEU A 281 19.89 10.05 5.79
N TYR A 282 19.89 10.29 4.49
CA TYR A 282 21.10 10.48 3.68
C TYR A 282 21.09 11.84 2.98
N LYS A 283 22.29 12.26 2.61
CA LYS A 283 22.53 13.37 1.70
C LYS A 283 23.41 12.86 0.55
N VAL A 284 23.03 13.12 -0.68
CA VAL A 284 23.92 13.04 -1.84
C VAL A 284 24.36 14.44 -2.25
N ASP A 285 25.68 14.65 -2.42
CA ASP A 285 26.26 15.93 -2.88
C ASP A 285 26.38 15.96 -4.43
N ARG A 286 26.73 17.14 -4.98
CA ARG A 286 26.88 17.31 -6.44
C ARG A 286 27.97 16.44 -7.09
N LYS A 287 28.80 15.76 -6.29
CA LYS A 287 29.80 14.79 -6.77
C LYS A 287 29.29 13.34 -6.70
N GLY A 288 28.03 13.14 -6.33
CA GLY A 288 27.44 11.82 -6.16
C GLY A 288 27.84 11.12 -4.87
N ARG A 289 28.53 11.81 -3.92
CA ARG A 289 28.90 11.19 -2.65
C ARG A 289 27.70 11.17 -1.70
N ILE A 290 27.31 9.96 -1.28
CA ILE A 290 26.26 9.73 -0.30
C ILE A 290 26.85 9.71 1.10
N THR A 291 26.21 10.40 2.04
CA THR A 291 26.61 10.48 3.46
C THR A 291 25.39 10.24 4.33
N SER A 292 25.48 9.31 5.30
CA SER A 292 24.45 9.15 6.33
C SER A 292 24.48 10.34 7.30
N LEU A 293 23.30 10.84 7.63
CA LEU A 293 23.10 11.97 8.56
C LEU A 293 22.54 11.52 9.91
N THR A 294 22.05 10.28 10.00
CA THR A 294 21.54 9.67 11.22
C THR A 294 22.39 8.46 11.62
N ASP A 295 22.24 8.03 12.86
CA ASP A 295 22.95 6.87 13.40
C ASP A 295 22.42 5.58 12.74
N PRO A 296 23.25 4.77 12.07
CA PRO A 296 22.81 3.56 11.37
C PRO A 296 22.34 2.43 12.31
N ALA A 297 22.55 2.56 13.63
CA ALA A 297 22.03 1.62 14.63
C ALA A 297 20.52 1.79 14.88
N PHE A 298 19.91 2.85 14.35
CA PHE A 298 18.50 3.17 14.54
C PHE A 298 17.78 3.34 13.22
N ASN A 299 16.48 3.00 13.24
CA ASN A 299 15.55 3.35 12.17
C ASN A 299 15.12 4.80 12.32
N ALA A 300 15.24 5.57 11.23
CA ALA A 300 14.82 6.97 11.16
C ALA A 300 13.40 7.07 10.57
N SER A 301 12.55 7.85 11.23
CA SER A 301 11.20 8.18 10.78
C SER A 301 10.90 9.66 11.03
N ASN A 302 9.81 10.19 10.46
CA ASN A 302 9.32 11.55 10.70
C ASN A 302 10.41 12.62 10.52
N VAL A 303 11.13 12.58 9.38
CA VAL A 303 12.17 13.54 9.07
C VAL A 303 11.56 14.84 8.58
N GLU A 304 11.82 15.94 9.29
CA GLU A 304 11.34 17.28 8.94
C GLU A 304 12.47 18.30 9.01
N PHE A 305 12.66 19.04 7.92
CA PHE A 305 13.64 20.12 7.88
C PHE A 305 13.02 21.45 8.31
N SER A 306 13.79 22.29 9.03
CA SER A 306 13.43 23.68 9.22
C SER A 306 13.35 24.39 7.86
N GLU A 307 12.53 25.43 7.76
CA GLU A 307 12.31 26.19 6.53
C GLU A 307 13.63 26.70 5.93
N ASP A 308 14.54 27.22 6.80
CA ASP A 308 15.87 27.71 6.41
C ASP A 308 16.90 26.58 6.13
N GLY A 309 16.53 25.32 6.32
CA GLY A 309 17.37 24.15 6.08
C GLY A 309 18.55 23.97 7.03
N LYS A 310 18.63 24.73 8.13
CA LYS A 310 19.76 24.64 9.07
C LYS A 310 19.66 23.49 10.05
N TYR A 311 18.45 23.03 10.32
CA TYR A 311 18.14 21.95 11.24
C TYR A 311 17.19 20.95 10.60
N PHE A 312 17.20 19.73 11.12
CA PHE A 312 16.12 18.77 10.91
C PHE A 312 15.77 18.08 12.22
N THR A 313 14.52 17.68 12.36
CA THR A 313 14.06 16.76 13.40
C THR A 313 13.89 15.37 12.81
N VAL A 314 14.07 14.35 13.64
CA VAL A 314 13.91 12.94 13.26
C VAL A 314 13.57 12.11 14.48
N SER A 315 12.67 11.15 14.34
CA SER A 315 12.45 10.11 15.33
C SER A 315 13.39 8.94 15.05
N LEU A 316 14.14 8.51 16.06
CA LEU A 316 15.07 7.37 15.99
C LEU A 316 14.64 6.30 16.99
N SER A 317 14.47 5.07 16.51
CA SER A 317 14.16 3.90 17.34
C SER A 317 14.77 2.62 16.75
N ASN A 318 14.77 1.55 17.53
CA ASN A 318 15.03 0.19 17.07
C ASN A 318 14.24 -0.80 17.94
N PHE A 319 14.37 -2.10 17.74
CA PHE A 319 13.62 -3.10 18.51
C PHE A 319 13.70 -2.91 20.04
N SER A 320 14.85 -2.45 20.54
CA SER A 320 15.11 -2.33 21.99
C SER A 320 15.01 -0.91 22.55
N THR A 321 14.79 0.08 21.69
CA THR A 321 14.80 1.49 22.09
C THR A 321 13.55 2.19 21.58
N PRO A 322 12.68 2.67 22.49
CA PRO A 322 11.53 3.52 22.13
C PRO A 322 11.96 4.75 21.35
N ASP A 323 11.00 5.35 20.64
CA ASP A 323 11.24 6.52 19.82
C ASP A 323 11.84 7.67 20.63
N LYS A 324 12.93 8.25 20.09
CA LYS A 324 13.53 9.48 20.58
C LYS A 324 13.54 10.51 19.47
N ILE A 325 12.94 11.66 19.73
CA ILE A 325 12.91 12.76 18.77
C ILE A 325 14.16 13.62 19.00
N TRP A 326 14.97 13.71 17.96
CA TRP A 326 16.21 14.48 17.97
C TRP A 326 16.12 15.65 17.00
N LYS A 327 16.72 16.77 17.37
CA LYS A 327 16.97 17.91 16.48
C LYS A 327 18.45 17.99 16.15
N TYR A 328 18.78 17.94 14.87
CA TYR A 328 20.13 17.96 14.35
C TYR A 328 20.45 19.29 13.67
N ASN A 329 21.66 19.78 13.85
CA ASN A 329 22.21 20.81 12.99
C ASN A 329 22.77 20.17 11.71
N VAL A 330 22.30 20.60 10.54
CA VAL A 330 22.64 19.98 9.23
C VAL A 330 24.14 20.05 8.92
N ARG A 331 24.82 21.14 9.35
CA ARG A 331 26.22 21.39 9.00
C ARG A 331 27.22 20.51 9.78
N ASN A 332 26.97 20.32 11.06
CA ASN A 332 27.96 19.68 11.96
C ASN A 332 27.41 18.43 12.68
N LEU A 333 26.17 18.08 12.42
CA LEU A 333 25.43 16.93 13.00
C LEU A 333 25.38 16.94 14.54
N ARG A 334 25.59 18.08 15.18
CA ARG A 334 25.33 18.22 16.62
C ARG A 334 23.83 18.08 16.83
N ARG A 335 23.45 17.29 17.83
CA ARG A 335 22.05 17.00 18.14
C ARG A 335 21.69 17.37 19.57
N GLU A 336 20.43 17.70 19.77
CA GLU A 336 19.77 17.85 21.06
C GLU A 336 18.55 16.94 21.12
N LEU A 337 18.29 16.36 22.27
CA LEU A 337 17.09 15.55 22.51
C LEU A 337 15.89 16.49 22.67
N VAL A 338 14.87 16.30 21.85
CA VAL A 338 13.61 17.05 21.94
C VAL A 338 12.61 16.30 22.82
N GLU A 339 12.52 14.97 22.63
CA GLU A 339 11.58 14.12 23.35
C GLU A 339 12.14 12.70 23.49
N ASP A 340 11.89 12.08 24.64
CA ASP A 340 12.14 10.65 24.90
C ASP A 340 10.81 10.00 25.27
N THR A 341 10.29 9.14 24.38
CA THR A 341 8.97 8.50 24.58
C THR A 341 9.03 7.31 25.53
N ALA A 342 10.22 6.89 25.99
CA ALA A 342 10.37 5.75 26.89
C ALA A 342 9.56 5.90 28.18
N SER A 343 9.38 7.12 28.69
CA SER A 343 8.59 7.40 29.90
C SER A 343 7.07 7.21 29.71
N SER A 344 6.59 7.16 28.48
CA SER A 344 5.17 6.91 28.16
C SER A 344 4.86 5.44 27.88
N VAL A 345 5.87 4.57 27.86
CA VAL A 345 5.70 3.13 27.67
C VAL A 345 5.46 2.48 29.03
N GLU A 346 4.27 1.91 29.19
CA GLU A 346 3.92 1.16 30.41
C GLU A 346 4.71 -0.15 30.47
N ASN A 347 5.22 -0.48 31.65
CA ASN A 347 5.93 -1.74 31.95
C ASN A 347 7.08 -2.05 30.97
N LEU A 348 7.84 -1.02 30.54
CA LEU A 348 8.93 -1.15 29.59
C LEU A 348 9.92 -2.28 29.96
N ASP A 349 10.25 -2.43 31.25
CA ASP A 349 11.18 -3.43 31.76
C ASP A 349 10.63 -4.87 31.71
N GLU A 350 9.33 -5.04 31.48
CA GLU A 350 8.68 -6.36 31.37
C GLU A 350 8.49 -6.81 29.92
N LEU A 351 8.70 -5.92 28.96
CA LEU A 351 8.53 -6.23 27.54
C LEU A 351 9.65 -7.18 27.06
N LEU A 352 9.25 -8.16 26.28
CA LEU A 352 10.15 -9.10 25.62
C LEU A 352 10.56 -8.51 24.27
N ILE A 353 11.86 -8.26 24.11
CA ILE A 353 12.40 -7.49 22.99
C ILE A 353 12.69 -8.40 21.79
N PRO A 354 12.21 -8.06 20.57
CA PRO A 354 12.55 -8.78 19.36
C PRO A 354 14.06 -8.74 19.09
N GLN A 355 14.56 -9.84 18.52
CA GLN A 355 15.93 -9.94 18.03
C GLN A 355 15.92 -10.19 16.53
N SER A 356 16.84 -9.53 15.81
CA SER A 356 16.99 -9.73 14.38
C SER A 356 17.60 -11.10 14.08
N ILE A 357 16.97 -11.84 13.18
CA ILE A 357 17.48 -13.09 12.60
C ILE A 357 17.45 -13.00 11.07
N SER A 358 18.11 -13.91 10.39
CA SER A 358 18.03 -14.03 8.93
C SER A 358 18.33 -15.45 8.48
N ILE A 359 17.79 -15.81 7.32
CA ILE A 359 18.18 -17.02 6.59
C ILE A 359 18.81 -16.63 5.26
N THR A 360 19.58 -17.55 4.69
CA THR A 360 19.99 -17.48 3.29
C THR A 360 19.28 -18.60 2.56
N THR A 361 18.47 -18.25 1.57
CA THR A 361 17.73 -19.24 0.78
C THR A 361 18.64 -20.13 -0.02
N SER A 362 18.13 -21.27 -0.46
CA SER A 362 18.86 -22.24 -1.29
C SER A 362 19.40 -21.65 -2.61
N ASP A 363 18.77 -20.57 -3.10
CA ASP A 363 19.21 -19.82 -4.29
C ASP A 363 19.95 -18.51 -3.96
N GLY A 364 20.33 -18.29 -2.67
CA GLY A 364 21.31 -17.29 -2.25
C GLY A 364 20.76 -15.93 -1.85
N LEU A 365 19.43 -15.75 -1.72
CA LEU A 365 18.85 -14.51 -1.19
C LEU A 365 18.91 -14.50 0.33
N VAL A 366 19.22 -13.33 0.90
CA VAL A 366 19.15 -13.12 2.35
C VAL A 366 17.77 -12.57 2.70
N LEU A 367 17.06 -13.29 3.57
CA LEU A 367 15.73 -12.92 4.05
C LEU A 367 15.80 -12.57 5.54
N PRO A 368 15.34 -11.39 5.95
CA PRO A 368 15.33 -11.00 7.35
C PRO A 368 14.11 -11.53 8.08
N GLY A 369 14.27 -11.71 9.39
CA GLY A 369 13.22 -12.02 10.35
C GLY A 369 13.46 -11.32 11.69
N ALA A 370 12.47 -11.39 12.56
CA ALA A 370 12.56 -10.98 13.94
C ALA A 370 11.98 -12.09 14.83
N ILE A 371 12.63 -12.35 15.97
CA ILE A 371 12.22 -13.40 16.91
C ILE A 371 12.06 -12.82 18.30
N ILE A 372 10.98 -13.19 18.99
CA ILE A 372 10.78 -12.91 20.42
C ILE A 372 10.82 -14.23 21.16
N TYR A 373 11.74 -14.37 22.10
CA TYR A 373 11.85 -15.55 22.94
C TYR A 373 10.88 -15.50 24.11
N PRO A 374 10.37 -16.67 24.55
CA PRO A 374 9.49 -16.76 25.72
C PRO A 374 10.09 -16.17 26.99
N LYS A 375 9.23 -15.64 27.87
CA LYS A 375 9.63 -15.24 29.22
C LYS A 375 10.28 -16.41 29.94
N ASN A 376 11.45 -16.19 30.53
CA ASN A 376 12.27 -17.24 31.18
C ASN A 376 12.71 -18.35 30.19
N PHE A 377 13.09 -17.94 28.99
CA PHE A 377 13.59 -18.86 27.95
C PHE A 377 14.72 -19.76 28.47
N ASP A 378 14.57 -21.05 28.23
CA ASP A 378 15.51 -22.11 28.62
C ASP A 378 15.90 -22.88 27.33
N PRO A 379 17.13 -22.78 26.83
CA PRO A 379 17.54 -23.42 25.57
C PRO A 379 17.50 -24.95 25.59
N GLU A 380 17.36 -25.58 26.77
CA GLU A 380 17.21 -27.03 26.89
C GLU A 380 15.76 -27.51 26.76
N LYS A 381 14.80 -26.58 26.71
CA LYS A 381 13.38 -26.90 26.50
C LYS A 381 12.98 -26.69 25.06
N LYS A 382 11.89 -27.35 24.66
CA LYS A 382 11.27 -27.15 23.36
C LYS A 382 10.03 -26.25 23.48
N TYR A 383 9.90 -25.33 22.53
CA TYR A 383 8.83 -24.35 22.47
C TYR A 383 8.09 -24.43 21.14
N PRO A 384 6.76 -24.28 21.12
CA PRO A 384 6.02 -24.04 19.89
C PRO A 384 6.42 -22.69 19.29
N VAL A 385 6.21 -22.55 17.98
CA VAL A 385 6.48 -21.33 17.24
C VAL A 385 5.19 -20.80 16.63
N HIS A 386 4.98 -19.51 16.71
CA HIS A 386 4.02 -18.75 15.90
C HIS A 386 4.78 -17.86 14.92
N MET A 387 4.41 -17.92 13.64
CA MET A 387 4.98 -17.09 12.58
C MET A 387 3.91 -16.13 12.06
N ASP A 388 4.17 -14.84 12.13
CA ASP A 388 3.38 -13.78 11.48
C ASP A 388 4.03 -13.42 10.14
N ILE A 389 3.25 -13.54 9.04
CA ILE A 389 3.74 -13.37 7.68
C ILE A 389 2.78 -12.52 6.82
N TYR A 390 3.34 -11.92 5.77
CA TYR A 390 2.54 -11.30 4.72
C TYR A 390 2.89 -11.86 3.34
N GLY A 391 4.08 -11.58 2.83
CA GLY A 391 4.59 -12.14 1.58
C GLY A 391 4.21 -11.35 0.32
N GLY A 392 3.35 -10.33 0.41
CA GLY A 392 2.95 -9.52 -0.74
C GLY A 392 4.09 -8.65 -1.30
N PRO A 393 4.04 -8.31 -2.60
CA PRO A 393 5.11 -7.59 -3.29
C PRO A 393 5.42 -6.23 -2.67
N ASP A 394 6.71 -5.99 -2.44
CA ASP A 394 7.27 -4.78 -1.84
C ASP A 394 6.64 -4.35 -0.50
N HIS A 395 6.20 -5.33 0.30
CA HIS A 395 5.57 -5.07 1.59
C HIS A 395 6.32 -5.77 2.73
N PRO A 396 7.45 -5.20 3.23
CA PRO A 396 8.24 -5.80 4.30
C PRO A 396 7.53 -5.70 5.65
N MET A 397 7.41 -6.83 6.34
CA MET A 397 6.95 -6.93 7.73
C MET A 397 8.09 -6.61 8.71
N VAL A 398 9.30 -7.05 8.39
CA VAL A 398 10.46 -6.89 9.27
C VAL A 398 11.06 -5.50 9.12
N THR A 399 10.92 -4.71 10.18
CA THR A 399 11.53 -3.38 10.32
C THR A 399 12.05 -3.21 11.72
N ASP A 400 13.35 -2.94 11.86
CA ASP A 400 13.99 -2.71 13.16
C ASP A 400 13.66 -1.31 13.68
N ARG A 401 12.45 -1.15 14.16
CA ARG A 401 11.90 0.04 14.81
C ARG A 401 11.19 -0.35 16.09
N TRP A 402 11.01 0.58 16.98
CA TRP A 402 10.19 0.36 18.16
C TRP A 402 8.74 0.10 17.77
N ASN A 403 8.25 -1.06 18.15
CA ASN A 403 6.86 -1.45 18.03
C ASN A 403 6.57 -2.50 19.11
N VAL A 404 5.51 -2.28 19.87
CA VAL A 404 5.03 -3.27 20.84
C VAL A 404 3.85 -4.00 20.20
N ASP A 405 4.13 -5.18 19.71
CA ASP A 405 3.07 -6.09 19.26
C ASP A 405 2.46 -6.82 20.47
N ALA A 406 1.21 -6.50 20.77
CA ALA A 406 0.51 -7.05 21.93
C ALA A 406 0.32 -8.57 21.81
N PHE A 407 0.07 -9.10 20.62
CA PHE A 407 -0.11 -10.52 20.40
C PHE A 407 1.21 -11.28 20.50
N GLY A 408 2.27 -10.78 19.91
CA GLY A 408 3.61 -11.36 20.06
C GLY A 408 4.10 -11.33 21.51
N GLN A 409 3.80 -10.28 22.28
CA GLN A 409 4.07 -10.24 23.72
C GLN A 409 3.26 -11.31 24.46
N TRP A 410 1.98 -11.49 24.10
CA TRP A 410 1.15 -12.53 24.70
C TRP A 410 1.70 -13.95 24.39
N CYS A 411 2.06 -14.23 23.15
CA CYS A 411 2.70 -15.49 22.74
C CYS A 411 3.93 -15.78 23.59
N ALA A 412 4.85 -14.84 23.65
CA ALA A 412 6.10 -14.99 24.38
C ALA A 412 5.90 -15.14 25.91
N GLN A 413 4.92 -14.45 26.50
CA GLN A 413 4.58 -14.63 27.92
C GLN A 413 3.95 -16.00 28.21
N ASN A 414 3.31 -16.63 27.21
CA ASN A 414 2.69 -17.94 27.32
C ASN A 414 3.57 -19.10 26.83
N GLY A 415 4.87 -18.86 26.62
CA GLY A 415 5.81 -19.93 26.28
C GLY A 415 5.81 -20.30 24.79
N ILE A 416 5.40 -19.39 23.90
CA ILE A 416 5.44 -19.54 22.46
C ILE A 416 6.52 -18.62 21.90
N ILE A 417 7.40 -19.13 21.04
CA ILE A 417 8.34 -18.30 20.28
C ILE A 417 7.54 -17.56 19.20
N GLU A 418 7.67 -16.25 19.18
CA GLU A 418 7.06 -15.42 18.14
C GLU A 418 8.09 -15.08 17.06
N VAL A 419 7.73 -15.25 15.79
CA VAL A 419 8.60 -14.96 14.64
C VAL A 419 7.84 -14.13 13.62
N VAL A 420 8.41 -13.01 13.22
CA VAL A 420 8.00 -12.28 12.02
C VAL A 420 9.02 -12.59 10.93
N ALA A 421 8.57 -13.02 9.76
CA ALA A 421 9.48 -13.42 8.68
C ALA A 421 9.06 -12.79 7.35
N ASP A 422 10.05 -12.35 6.57
CA ASP A 422 9.85 -11.86 5.21
C ASP A 422 10.35 -12.88 4.17
N CYS A 423 9.72 -12.85 2.99
CA CYS A 423 10.12 -13.61 1.81
C CYS A 423 10.81 -12.69 0.78
N ARG A 424 11.22 -13.26 -0.37
CA ARG A 424 11.89 -12.53 -1.46
C ARG A 424 11.08 -11.37 -2.03
N ALA A 425 9.75 -11.46 -1.98
CA ALA A 425 8.85 -10.44 -2.49
C ALA A 425 8.81 -9.18 -1.64
N ALA A 426 9.30 -9.20 -0.40
CA ALA A 426 9.20 -8.09 0.55
C ALA A 426 10.06 -6.84 0.20
N GLY A 427 10.87 -6.89 -0.87
CA GLY A 427 11.69 -5.75 -1.34
C GLY A 427 13.09 -5.66 -0.74
N HIS A 428 13.48 -6.51 0.21
CA HIS A 428 14.83 -6.49 0.83
C HIS A 428 15.98 -6.73 -0.15
N ASN A 429 15.67 -7.41 -1.26
CA ASN A 429 16.62 -7.72 -2.34
C ASN A 429 16.38 -6.84 -3.59
N GLY A 430 15.65 -5.73 -3.46
CA GLY A 430 15.29 -4.86 -4.58
C GLY A 430 14.54 -5.60 -5.69
N ARG A 431 14.77 -5.19 -6.94
CA ARG A 431 14.14 -5.84 -8.10
C ARG A 431 14.57 -7.30 -8.28
N ALA A 432 15.75 -7.70 -7.79
CA ALA A 432 16.22 -9.09 -7.90
C ALA A 432 15.27 -10.08 -7.21
N GLY A 433 14.69 -9.70 -6.05
CA GLY A 433 13.67 -10.51 -5.39
C GLY A 433 12.29 -10.37 -6.03
N LEU A 434 11.88 -9.11 -6.30
CA LEU A 434 10.57 -8.78 -6.84
C LEU A 434 10.32 -9.36 -8.24
N ASP A 435 11.26 -9.27 -9.17
CA ASP A 435 11.07 -9.77 -10.53
C ASP A 435 10.84 -11.28 -10.59
N MET A 436 11.31 -12.03 -9.57
CA MET A 436 11.18 -13.49 -9.55
C MET A 436 9.74 -13.97 -9.33
N ILE A 437 8.88 -13.17 -8.71
CA ILE A 437 7.49 -13.55 -8.45
C ILE A 437 6.55 -13.29 -9.64
N TYR A 438 7.03 -12.58 -10.67
CA TYR A 438 6.21 -12.22 -11.83
C TYR A 438 5.62 -13.44 -12.51
N ARG A 439 4.28 -13.41 -12.73
CA ARG A 439 3.44 -14.46 -13.34
C ARG A 439 3.28 -15.73 -12.49
N GLN A 440 3.72 -15.74 -11.22
CA GLN A 440 3.70 -16.92 -10.35
C GLN A 440 3.58 -16.57 -8.86
N LEU A 441 2.68 -15.63 -8.52
CA LEU A 441 2.42 -15.24 -7.12
C LEU A 441 2.10 -16.45 -6.24
N GLY A 442 2.78 -16.56 -5.08
CA GLY A 442 2.58 -17.66 -4.13
C GLY A 442 3.38 -18.92 -4.42
N VAL A 443 4.27 -18.94 -5.44
CA VAL A 443 5.13 -20.10 -5.72
C VAL A 443 6.47 -20.00 -4.98
N LEU A 444 7.21 -18.94 -5.22
CA LEU A 444 8.53 -18.75 -4.61
C LEU A 444 8.45 -18.21 -3.18
N GLU A 445 7.41 -17.45 -2.89
CA GLU A 445 7.13 -16.98 -1.53
C GLU A 445 6.84 -18.14 -0.59
N VAL A 446 6.04 -19.13 -1.01
CA VAL A 446 5.79 -20.37 -0.26
C VAL A 446 7.11 -21.12 0.00
N ARG A 447 7.97 -21.28 -1.02
CA ARG A 447 9.28 -21.91 -0.86
C ARG A 447 10.12 -21.19 0.22
N ASP A 448 10.16 -19.86 0.20
CA ASP A 448 10.92 -19.07 1.17
C ASP A 448 10.42 -19.29 2.61
N PHE A 449 9.09 -19.34 2.81
CA PHE A 449 8.52 -19.60 4.12
C PHE A 449 8.73 -21.06 4.58
N VAL A 450 8.78 -22.02 3.67
CA VAL A 450 9.18 -23.41 4.00
C VAL A 450 10.65 -23.46 4.45
N GLU A 451 11.55 -22.74 3.76
CA GLU A 451 12.96 -22.65 4.18
C GLU A 451 13.10 -21.95 5.56
N TRP A 452 12.21 -20.99 5.89
CA TRP A 452 12.10 -20.45 7.26
C TRP A 452 11.68 -21.51 8.28
N ALA A 453 10.70 -22.35 7.96
CA ALA A 453 10.28 -23.44 8.84
C ALA A 453 11.41 -24.47 9.05
N ASP A 454 12.15 -24.83 8.00
CA ASP A 454 13.30 -25.70 8.08
C ASP A 454 14.41 -25.13 8.98
N TYR A 455 14.69 -23.85 8.84
CA TYR A 455 15.62 -23.15 9.75
C TYR A 455 15.14 -23.23 11.21
N LEU A 456 13.87 -22.93 11.48
CA LEU A 456 13.31 -22.99 12.83
C LEU A 456 13.36 -24.41 13.41
N LYS A 457 13.02 -25.43 12.63
CA LYS A 457 13.15 -26.85 13.03
C LYS A 457 14.58 -27.25 13.37
N SER A 458 15.59 -26.62 12.77
CA SER A 458 17.00 -26.88 13.05
C SER A 458 17.45 -26.37 14.43
N LEU A 459 16.69 -25.46 15.06
CA LEU A 459 17.01 -24.90 16.36
C LEU A 459 16.66 -25.91 17.48
N PRO A 460 17.57 -26.21 18.41
CA PRO A 460 17.39 -27.29 19.39
C PRO A 460 16.21 -27.05 20.34
N TYR A 461 15.84 -25.80 20.53
CA TYR A 461 14.76 -25.36 21.41
C TYR A 461 13.40 -25.19 20.70
N VAL A 462 13.29 -25.51 19.42
CA VAL A 462 12.02 -25.47 18.69
C VAL A 462 11.36 -26.84 18.70
N ASP A 463 10.05 -26.86 19.03
CA ASP A 463 9.19 -28.02 18.83
C ASP A 463 8.74 -28.04 17.36
N GLY A 464 9.45 -28.79 16.54
CA GLY A 464 9.23 -28.85 15.08
C GLY A 464 7.84 -29.38 14.67
N GLU A 465 7.12 -30.03 15.59
CA GLU A 465 5.74 -30.51 15.38
C GLU A 465 4.69 -29.45 15.79
N LYS A 466 5.12 -28.24 16.17
CA LYS A 466 4.23 -27.18 16.67
C LYS A 466 4.63 -25.82 16.09
N ILE A 467 4.69 -25.73 14.78
CA ILE A 467 4.88 -24.46 14.05
C ILE A 467 3.53 -24.03 13.51
N GLY A 468 3.05 -22.88 13.97
CA GLY A 468 1.86 -22.20 13.47
C GLY A 468 2.24 -21.01 12.59
N VAL A 469 1.34 -20.63 11.69
CA VAL A 469 1.52 -19.48 10.78
C VAL A 469 0.22 -18.68 10.71
N GLU A 470 0.34 -17.35 10.72
CA GLU A 470 -0.79 -16.44 10.60
C GLU A 470 -0.48 -15.37 9.53
N GLY A 471 -1.51 -14.94 8.81
CA GLY A 471 -1.42 -13.82 7.91
C GLY A 471 -2.78 -13.36 7.40
N PHE A 472 -2.84 -12.09 6.98
CA PHE A 472 -4.06 -11.47 6.48
C PHE A 472 -3.87 -10.99 5.05
N SER A 473 -4.95 -10.97 4.22
CA SER A 473 -4.92 -10.56 2.81
C SER A 473 -3.95 -11.48 2.03
N PHE A 474 -2.90 -10.97 1.39
CA PHE A 474 -1.87 -11.79 0.76
C PHE A 474 -1.26 -12.80 1.76
N GLY A 475 -1.06 -12.39 3.03
CA GLY A 475 -0.63 -13.29 4.11
C GLY A 475 -1.62 -14.41 4.38
N GLY A 476 -2.92 -14.16 4.26
CA GLY A 476 -3.95 -15.20 4.32
C GLY A 476 -3.84 -16.22 3.18
N THR A 477 -3.53 -15.76 1.98
CA THR A 477 -3.21 -16.61 0.81
C THR A 477 -2.00 -17.49 1.11
N MET A 478 -0.90 -16.90 1.59
CA MET A 478 0.31 -17.64 1.96
C MET A 478 0.05 -18.65 3.06
N THR A 479 -0.63 -18.26 4.13
CA THR A 479 -0.98 -19.15 5.25
C THR A 479 -1.78 -20.37 4.78
N ALA A 480 -2.81 -20.16 3.96
CA ALA A 480 -3.59 -21.26 3.42
C ALA A 480 -2.75 -22.22 2.57
N LEU A 481 -1.89 -21.68 1.68
CA LEU A 481 -0.97 -22.48 0.87
C LEU A 481 0.00 -23.29 1.74
N LEU A 482 0.64 -22.65 2.73
CA LEU A 482 1.63 -23.28 3.60
C LEU A 482 1.03 -24.45 4.37
N VAL A 483 -0.14 -24.27 5.00
CA VAL A 483 -0.78 -25.32 5.79
C VAL A 483 -1.33 -26.44 4.89
N MET A 484 -1.86 -26.12 3.71
CA MET A 484 -2.44 -27.13 2.83
C MET A 484 -1.40 -27.92 2.02
N GLU A 485 -0.30 -27.31 1.62
CA GLU A 485 0.73 -27.98 0.81
C GLU A 485 1.85 -28.58 1.64
N HIS A 486 2.16 -27.96 2.80
CA HIS A 486 3.27 -28.34 3.67
C HIS A 486 2.79 -28.61 5.11
N PRO A 487 1.82 -29.53 5.29
CA PRO A 487 1.29 -29.87 6.63
C PRO A 487 2.33 -30.53 7.55
N ASP A 488 3.44 -31.01 6.99
CA ASP A 488 4.62 -31.49 7.69
C ASP A 488 5.52 -30.35 8.21
N ALA A 489 5.38 -29.17 7.66
CA ALA A 489 6.12 -27.98 8.10
C ALA A 489 5.28 -27.05 9.00
N PHE A 490 3.99 -26.88 8.66
CA PHE A 490 3.07 -25.99 9.35
C PHE A 490 1.84 -26.73 9.84
N HIS A 491 1.66 -26.79 11.15
CA HIS A 491 0.62 -27.59 11.82
C HIS A 491 -0.63 -26.77 12.15
N TYR A 492 -0.50 -25.45 12.27
CA TYR A 492 -1.59 -24.55 12.61
C TYR A 492 -1.55 -23.34 11.70
N GLY A 493 -2.70 -22.93 11.15
CA GLY A 493 -2.81 -21.76 10.32
C GLY A 493 -4.02 -20.89 10.64
N ILE A 494 -3.85 -19.59 10.65
CA ILE A 494 -4.93 -18.60 10.70
C ILE A 494 -4.87 -17.77 9.44
N ALA A 495 -5.69 -18.10 8.45
CA ALA A 495 -5.72 -17.45 7.15
C ALA A 495 -6.88 -16.44 7.09
N GLY A 496 -6.54 -15.15 7.10
CA GLY A 496 -7.50 -14.05 7.09
C GLY A 496 -7.62 -13.39 5.73
N GLY A 497 -8.85 -13.24 5.19
CA GLY A 497 -9.13 -12.41 4.01
C GLY A 497 -8.30 -12.70 2.77
N GLY A 498 -7.91 -13.95 2.54
CA GLY A 498 -6.97 -14.34 1.48
C GLY A 498 -7.59 -14.34 0.09
N VAL A 499 -6.76 -14.08 -0.93
CA VAL A 499 -7.08 -14.32 -2.34
C VAL A 499 -6.78 -15.77 -2.65
N TYR A 500 -7.81 -16.59 -2.85
CA TYR A 500 -7.66 -18.02 -3.08
C TYR A 500 -7.80 -18.41 -4.57
N ASP A 501 -8.21 -17.46 -5.39
CA ASP A 501 -8.17 -17.53 -6.85
C ASP A 501 -7.91 -16.13 -7.39
N TRP A 502 -6.75 -15.90 -8.01
CA TRP A 502 -6.36 -14.60 -8.56
C TRP A 502 -7.30 -14.10 -9.66
N SER A 503 -8.07 -14.99 -10.29
CA SER A 503 -9.11 -14.59 -11.26
C SER A 503 -10.28 -13.84 -10.61
N LEU A 504 -10.40 -13.86 -9.28
CA LEU A 504 -11.45 -13.18 -8.53
C LEU A 504 -11.01 -11.81 -7.99
N TYR A 505 -9.75 -11.43 -8.17
CA TYR A 505 -9.21 -10.17 -7.68
C TYR A 505 -9.17 -9.10 -8.78
N ASP A 506 -8.83 -7.85 -8.42
CA ASP A 506 -8.91 -6.72 -9.33
C ASP A 506 -7.92 -6.78 -10.50
N SER A 507 -8.24 -6.02 -11.54
CA SER A 507 -7.48 -5.96 -12.79
C SER A 507 -6.12 -5.28 -12.65
N HIS A 508 -6.01 -4.21 -11.84
CA HIS A 508 -4.76 -3.43 -11.77
C HIS A 508 -3.68 -4.17 -10.99
N TYR A 509 -3.96 -4.58 -9.74
CA TYR A 509 -3.00 -5.31 -8.90
C TYR A 509 -2.63 -6.65 -9.52
N THR A 510 -3.65 -7.45 -9.85
CA THR A 510 -3.41 -8.82 -10.30
C THR A 510 -2.67 -8.86 -11.63
N GLU A 511 -3.09 -8.07 -12.63
CA GLU A 511 -2.45 -8.07 -13.93
C GLU A 511 -1.05 -7.47 -13.92
N ARG A 512 -0.75 -6.58 -12.96
CA ARG A 512 0.62 -6.09 -12.71
C ARG A 512 1.58 -7.22 -12.43
N PHE A 513 1.19 -8.16 -11.57
CA PHE A 513 2.07 -9.24 -11.11
C PHE A 513 1.88 -10.56 -11.84
N MET A 514 0.70 -10.79 -12.41
CA MET A 514 0.33 -12.06 -13.05
C MET A 514 0.16 -11.96 -14.57
N ASP A 515 0.18 -10.74 -15.14
CA ASP A 515 -0.29 -10.48 -16.50
C ASP A 515 -1.79 -10.82 -16.66
N THR A 516 -2.37 -10.72 -17.85
CA THR A 516 -3.77 -11.09 -18.04
C THR A 516 -3.96 -12.61 -18.03
N PRO A 517 -5.17 -13.13 -17.70
CA PRO A 517 -5.44 -14.57 -17.78
C PRO A 517 -5.19 -15.18 -19.16
N GLN A 518 -5.37 -14.41 -20.24
CA GLN A 518 -5.11 -14.84 -21.61
C GLN A 518 -3.61 -14.95 -21.91
N ALA A 519 -2.80 -14.06 -21.33
CA ALA A 519 -1.35 -14.06 -21.52
C ALA A 519 -0.61 -15.04 -20.58
N ASN A 520 -1.24 -15.42 -19.44
CA ASN A 520 -0.65 -16.29 -18.42
C ASN A 520 -1.63 -17.33 -17.88
N PRO A 521 -2.33 -18.13 -18.72
CA PRO A 521 -3.33 -19.08 -18.23
C PRO A 521 -2.75 -20.15 -17.29
N GLU A 522 -1.52 -20.59 -17.55
CA GLU A 522 -0.82 -21.58 -16.71
C GLU A 522 -0.48 -21.03 -15.33
N GLY A 523 -0.07 -19.75 -15.23
CA GLY A 523 0.22 -19.09 -13.98
C GLY A 523 -1.01 -18.96 -13.11
N TYR A 524 -2.14 -18.53 -13.67
CA TYR A 524 -3.41 -18.45 -12.91
C TYR A 524 -3.86 -19.82 -12.41
N GLU A 525 -3.77 -20.87 -13.23
CA GLU A 525 -4.16 -22.21 -12.78
C GLU A 525 -3.21 -22.78 -11.73
N SER A 526 -1.89 -22.63 -11.91
CA SER A 526 -0.90 -23.18 -10.97
C SER A 526 -0.86 -22.45 -9.61
N THR A 527 -1.31 -21.20 -9.54
CA THR A 527 -1.32 -20.41 -8.29
C THR A 527 -2.66 -20.44 -7.57
N LYS A 528 -3.68 -21.07 -8.15
CA LYS A 528 -5.01 -21.18 -7.57
C LYS A 528 -4.98 -22.04 -6.30
N VAL A 529 -5.22 -21.42 -5.14
CA VAL A 529 -5.21 -22.09 -3.83
C VAL A 529 -6.26 -23.19 -3.75
N ILE A 530 -7.45 -22.94 -4.30
CA ILE A 530 -8.58 -23.86 -4.32
C ILE A 530 -8.23 -25.22 -4.96
N GLY A 531 -7.30 -25.27 -5.94
CA GLY A 531 -6.84 -26.49 -6.58
C GLY A 531 -5.69 -27.21 -5.84
N ARG A 532 -5.17 -26.66 -4.74
CA ARG A 532 -3.94 -27.12 -4.07
C ARG A 532 -4.17 -27.72 -2.69
N THR A 533 -5.36 -28.27 -2.45
CA THR A 533 -5.78 -28.86 -1.18
C THR A 533 -5.25 -30.28 -0.95
N GLY A 534 -4.59 -30.90 -1.95
CA GLY A 534 -4.30 -32.34 -1.99
C GLY A 534 -3.51 -32.89 -0.81
N ASN A 535 -2.53 -32.15 -0.29
CA ASN A 535 -1.71 -32.59 0.85
C ASN A 535 -2.36 -32.30 2.20
N TYR A 536 -3.40 -31.45 2.25
CA TYR A 536 -4.11 -31.15 3.49
C TYR A 536 -4.88 -32.38 3.99
N PRO A 537 -4.71 -32.80 5.26
CA PRO A 537 -5.24 -34.07 5.73
C PRO A 537 -6.77 -34.15 5.68
N VAL A 538 -7.30 -35.33 5.34
CA VAL A 538 -8.71 -35.66 5.48
C VAL A 538 -9.01 -36.00 6.94
N CYS A 539 -10.09 -35.46 7.49
CA CYS A 539 -10.53 -35.76 8.84
C CYS A 539 -11.45 -37.00 8.83
N VAL A 540 -10.98 -38.11 9.37
CA VAL A 540 -11.79 -39.32 9.58
C VAL A 540 -12.10 -39.44 11.09
N ASP A 541 -13.37 -39.47 11.46
CA ASP A 541 -13.86 -39.62 12.84
C ASP A 541 -13.21 -38.67 13.88
N PHE A 542 -13.03 -37.39 13.51
CA PHE A 542 -12.35 -36.37 14.32
C PHE A 542 -10.87 -36.69 14.64
N LYS A 543 -10.27 -37.61 13.91
CA LYS A 543 -8.83 -37.88 13.91
C LYS A 543 -8.30 -37.61 12.50
N TYR A 544 -7.14 -37.01 12.43
CA TYR A 544 -6.39 -36.90 11.19
C TYR A 544 -5.65 -38.22 10.96
N ASP A 545 -5.70 -38.77 9.74
CA ASP A 545 -5.21 -40.10 9.35
C ASP A 545 -3.71 -40.28 9.66
N GLY A 546 -3.36 -40.54 10.93
CA GLY A 546 -2.00 -40.83 11.36
C GLY A 546 -1.00 -39.68 11.37
N ILE A 547 -1.45 -38.47 11.06
CA ILE A 547 -0.69 -37.23 11.13
C ILE A 547 -1.14 -36.49 12.41
N GLU A 548 -0.20 -35.83 13.11
CA GLU A 548 -0.56 -34.89 14.19
C GLU A 548 -1.59 -33.89 13.64
N PRO A 549 -2.57 -33.45 14.44
CA PRO A 549 -3.68 -32.64 13.93
C PRO A 549 -3.18 -31.35 13.30
N VAL A 550 -3.37 -31.24 11.99
CA VAL A 550 -3.15 -29.99 11.23
C VAL A 550 -4.46 -29.22 11.25
N MET A 551 -4.41 -27.95 11.60
CA MET A 551 -5.60 -27.12 11.78
C MET A 551 -5.47 -25.83 10.97
N LEU A 552 -6.43 -25.60 10.07
CA LEU A 552 -6.60 -24.34 9.34
C LEU A 552 -7.84 -23.62 9.88
N MET A 553 -7.66 -22.37 10.28
CA MET A 553 -8.75 -21.45 10.61
C MET A 553 -8.88 -20.41 9.49
N LEU A 554 -10.07 -20.25 8.94
CA LEU A 554 -10.37 -19.22 7.94
C LEU A 554 -11.15 -18.08 8.59
N THR A 555 -10.70 -16.85 8.36
CA THR A 555 -11.38 -15.64 8.81
C THR A 555 -11.60 -14.67 7.65
N HIS A 556 -12.79 -14.06 7.54
CA HIS A 556 -13.06 -13.09 6.47
C HIS A 556 -14.23 -12.18 6.82
N GLY A 557 -14.13 -10.90 6.48
CA GLY A 557 -15.24 -9.96 6.58
C GLY A 557 -16.24 -10.17 5.44
N THR A 558 -17.52 -10.38 5.74
CA THR A 558 -18.56 -10.55 4.69
C THR A 558 -18.78 -9.29 3.85
N GLY A 559 -18.39 -8.11 4.39
CA GLY A 559 -18.47 -6.81 3.71
C GLY A 559 -17.16 -6.34 3.10
N ASP A 560 -16.17 -7.23 2.94
CA ASP A 560 -14.89 -6.90 2.33
C ASP A 560 -15.09 -6.48 0.86
N ASP A 561 -14.74 -5.23 0.55
CA ASP A 561 -14.89 -4.62 -0.75
C ASP A 561 -13.63 -4.70 -1.62
N ASN A 562 -12.55 -5.26 -1.05
CA ASN A 562 -11.27 -5.46 -1.70
C ASN A 562 -11.09 -6.93 -2.09
N VAL A 563 -10.77 -7.80 -1.13
CA VAL A 563 -10.76 -9.24 -1.33
C VAL A 563 -12.16 -9.77 -1.04
N HIS A 564 -12.95 -10.01 -2.05
CA HIS A 564 -14.34 -10.41 -1.86
C HIS A 564 -14.47 -11.74 -1.11
N PHE A 565 -15.40 -11.81 -0.14
CA PHE A 565 -15.72 -13.00 0.66
C PHE A 565 -15.99 -14.24 -0.22
N GLN A 566 -16.30 -14.06 -1.50
CA GLN A 566 -16.39 -15.10 -2.53
C GLN A 566 -15.16 -16.03 -2.54
N ASN A 567 -13.95 -15.50 -2.32
CA ASN A 567 -12.72 -16.30 -2.27
C ASN A 567 -12.81 -17.36 -1.16
N THR A 568 -13.16 -16.94 0.06
CA THR A 568 -13.30 -17.85 1.21
C THR A 568 -14.44 -18.83 1.03
N LEU A 569 -15.60 -18.42 0.48
CA LEU A 569 -16.72 -19.31 0.24
C LEU A 569 -16.39 -20.43 -0.75
N GLN A 570 -15.65 -20.13 -1.81
CA GLN A 570 -15.23 -21.16 -2.78
C GLN A 570 -14.21 -22.12 -2.16
N LEU A 571 -13.27 -21.65 -1.34
CA LEU A 571 -12.33 -22.51 -0.63
C LEU A 571 -13.08 -23.43 0.38
N ILE A 572 -14.04 -22.88 1.12
CA ILE A 572 -14.88 -23.65 2.05
C ILE A 572 -15.62 -24.77 1.30
N ASP A 573 -16.23 -24.49 0.15
CA ASP A 573 -16.96 -25.46 -0.65
C ASP A 573 -16.08 -26.65 -1.06
N VAL A 574 -14.85 -26.37 -1.51
CA VAL A 574 -13.88 -27.41 -1.87
C VAL A 574 -13.45 -28.22 -0.66
N LEU A 575 -13.04 -27.57 0.45
CA LEU A 575 -12.62 -28.26 1.67
C LEU A 575 -13.72 -29.17 2.22
N GLN A 576 -14.96 -28.71 2.24
CA GLN A 576 -16.12 -29.51 2.67
C GLN A 576 -16.38 -30.69 1.74
N SER A 577 -16.34 -30.48 0.42
CA SER A 577 -16.58 -31.55 -0.58
C SER A 577 -15.51 -32.65 -0.50
N GLU A 578 -14.29 -32.30 -0.10
CA GLU A 578 -13.17 -33.23 0.09
C GLU A 578 -13.11 -33.84 1.51
N GLY A 579 -14.06 -33.51 2.39
CA GLY A 579 -14.13 -34.01 3.75
C GLY A 579 -12.99 -33.49 4.65
N LYS A 580 -12.42 -32.34 4.35
CA LYS A 580 -11.35 -31.69 5.09
C LYS A 580 -11.92 -30.78 6.17
N LYS A 581 -11.27 -30.72 7.33
CA LYS A 581 -11.71 -29.91 8.47
C LYS A 581 -10.93 -28.60 8.54
N PHE A 582 -11.62 -27.50 8.78
CA PHE A 582 -11.04 -26.16 8.90
C PHE A 582 -11.84 -25.35 9.93
#